data_73083c68f042ef6c37d9f24103ecc636
#
_entry.id   73083c68f042ef6c37d9f24103ecc636
#
_cell.length_a   1.000
_cell.length_b   1.000
_cell.length_c   1.000
_cell.angle_alpha   90.00
_cell.angle_beta   90.00
_cell.angle_gamma   90.00
#
_symmetry.space_group_name_H-M   'P 1'
#
loop_
_entity.id
_entity.type
_entity.pdbx_description
1 polymer ?
#
loop_
_entity_poly.entity_id
_entity_poly.type
_entity_poly.pdbx_seq_one_letter_code
_entity_poly.pdbx_strand_id
1 'polypeptide(L)'
;MENKFEYLKIDGREQLPAPWSDYPVLREYETVTVYRNGRDYLDALVGQQDGWWVAGVHMEVGGSGGGFNPGRKWGQFSTRENALLWALGRMLCHEKLRGRTAGRT
;
A
#
# COMPACT_ATOMS: atom_id res chain seq x y z
N MET A 1 12.42 -20.94 9.65
CA MET A 1 12.90 -19.61 10.00
C MET A 1 13.08 -18.73 8.79
N GLU A 2 13.88 -19.15 7.84
CA GLU A 2 14.03 -18.36 6.62
C GLU A 2 12.75 -18.25 5.85
N ASN A 3 11.91 -19.26 5.92
CA ASN A 3 10.65 -19.22 5.19
C ASN A 3 9.80 -18.04 5.58
N LYS A 4 9.87 -17.67 6.84
CA LYS A 4 9.08 -16.55 7.31
C LYS A 4 9.53 -15.26 6.66
N PHE A 5 10.84 -15.09 6.57
CA PHE A 5 11.36 -13.88 5.95
C PHE A 5 11.16 -13.86 4.45
N GLU A 6 11.26 -15.03 3.84
CA GLU A 6 11.01 -15.10 2.40
C GLU A 6 9.57 -14.78 2.07
N TYR A 7 8.66 -15.21 2.94
CA TYR A 7 7.26 -14.89 2.76
C TYR A 7 7.04 -13.38 2.76
N LEU A 8 7.69 -12.69 3.69
CA LEU A 8 7.57 -11.24 3.75
C LEU A 8 8.20 -10.58 2.53
N LYS A 9 9.26 -11.17 1.99
CA LYS A 9 9.90 -10.62 0.81
C LYS A 9 9.03 -10.70 -0.42
N ILE A 10 8.18 -11.71 -0.49
CA ILE A 10 7.26 -11.83 -1.62
C ILE A 10 6.38 -10.60 -1.70
N ASP A 11 5.96 -10.08 -0.56
CA ASP A 11 5.16 -8.88 -0.52
C ASP A 11 6.01 -7.61 -0.50
N GLY A 12 7.33 -7.77 -0.44
CA GLY A 12 8.23 -6.62 -0.37
C GLY A 12 8.29 -5.97 0.98
N ARG A 13 7.61 -6.52 1.97
CA ARG A 13 7.51 -5.91 3.28
C ARG A 13 8.48 -6.55 4.25
N GLU A 14 9.14 -5.74 5.03
CA GLU A 14 10.05 -6.21 6.05
C GLU A 14 9.42 -6.05 7.42
N GLN A 15 9.81 -6.93 8.32
CA GLN A 15 9.23 -6.94 9.64
C GLN A 15 9.60 -5.68 10.41
N LEU A 16 8.64 -5.12 11.09
CA LEU A 16 8.84 -3.94 11.91
C LEU A 16 8.96 -4.33 13.36
N PRO A 17 9.70 -3.55 14.13
CA PRO A 17 9.66 -3.73 15.58
C PRO A 17 8.33 -3.25 16.12
N ALA A 18 7.86 -3.91 17.17
CA ALA A 18 6.63 -3.50 17.84
C ALA A 18 6.95 -2.39 18.84
N PRO A 19 6.01 -1.50 19.15
CA PRO A 19 4.65 -1.41 18.62
C PRO A 19 4.63 -0.61 17.32
N TRP A 20 4.13 -1.21 16.29
CA TRP A 20 4.10 -0.57 14.98
C TRP A 20 3.05 0.52 14.92
N SER A 21 1.96 0.30 15.64
CA SER A 21 0.84 1.23 15.59
C SER A 21 1.19 2.61 16.13
N ASP A 22 2.29 2.72 16.86
CA ASP A 22 2.69 4.00 17.42
C ASP A 22 3.44 4.87 16.44
N TYR A 23 3.83 4.32 15.30
CA TYR A 23 4.55 5.11 14.31
C TYR A 23 3.59 6.05 13.59
N PRO A 24 3.98 7.31 13.42
CA PRO A 24 3.13 8.26 12.70
C PRO A 24 3.11 7.96 11.21
N VAL A 25 2.12 8.49 10.53
CA VAL A 25 2.09 8.43 9.07
C VAL A 25 2.67 9.72 8.52
N LEU A 26 3.11 9.67 7.27
CA LEU A 26 3.68 10.84 6.61
C LEU A 26 2.58 11.80 6.21
N ARG A 27 2.90 13.08 6.24
CA ARG A 27 2.02 14.11 5.71
C ARG A 27 2.40 14.51 4.29
N GLU A 28 3.65 14.29 3.93
CA GLU A 28 4.15 14.61 2.60
C GLU A 28 4.70 13.34 1.97
N TYR A 29 4.31 13.09 0.75
CA TYR A 29 4.66 11.87 0.08
C TYR A 29 4.42 12.04 -1.42
N GLU A 30 4.96 11.11 -2.18
CA GLU A 30 4.76 11.09 -3.63
C GLU A 30 3.49 10.31 -3.94
N THR A 31 2.70 10.83 -4.88
CA THR A 31 1.49 10.15 -5.33
C THR A 31 1.71 9.63 -6.74
N VAL A 32 1.47 8.33 -6.92
CA VAL A 32 1.56 7.70 -8.23
C VAL A 32 0.17 7.23 -8.60
N THR A 33 -0.44 7.91 -9.56
CA THR A 33 -1.78 7.55 -10.00
C THR A 33 -1.69 6.33 -10.89
N VAL A 34 -2.31 5.25 -10.44
CA VAL A 34 -2.29 3.98 -11.15
C VAL A 34 -3.47 3.89 -12.10
N TYR A 35 -4.59 4.49 -11.73
CA TYR A 35 -5.80 4.39 -12.51
C TYR A 35 -6.67 5.61 -12.22
N ARG A 36 -7.31 6.13 -13.26
CA ARG A 36 -8.25 7.23 -13.09
C ARG A 36 -9.28 7.15 -14.21
N ASN A 37 -10.55 7.20 -13.80
CA ASN A 37 -11.65 7.17 -14.76
C ASN A 37 -12.83 7.88 -14.11
N GLY A 38 -13.03 9.15 -14.49
CA GLY A 38 -14.08 9.95 -13.87
C GLY A 38 -13.81 10.16 -12.41
N ARG A 39 -14.71 9.70 -11.57
CA ARG A 39 -14.53 9.82 -10.11
C ARG A 39 -13.72 8.69 -9.52
N ASP A 40 -13.54 7.63 -10.27
CA ASP A 40 -12.79 6.49 -9.78
C ASP A 40 -11.29 6.75 -9.91
N TYR A 41 -10.54 6.35 -8.90
CA TYR A 41 -9.09 6.47 -8.97
C TYR A 41 -8.42 5.48 -8.04
N LEU A 42 -7.19 5.15 -8.38
CA LEU A 42 -6.31 4.33 -7.57
C LEU A 42 -4.97 5.04 -7.51
N ASP A 43 -4.59 5.52 -6.34
CA ASP A 43 -3.33 6.21 -6.13
C ASP A 43 -2.47 5.44 -5.17
N ALA A 44 -1.26 5.12 -5.60
CA ALA A 44 -0.24 4.54 -4.72
C ALA A 44 0.56 5.70 -4.14
N LEU A 45 0.80 5.67 -2.85
CA LEU A 45 1.50 6.71 -2.14
C LEU A 45 2.80 6.15 -1.60
N VAL A 46 3.91 6.85 -1.83
CA VAL A 46 5.19 6.39 -1.32
C VAL A 46 5.96 7.57 -0.73
N GLY A 47 6.81 7.26 0.24
CA GLY A 47 7.65 8.24 0.86
C GLY A 47 8.75 7.55 1.62
N GLN A 48 9.52 8.34 2.34
CA GLN A 48 10.60 7.80 3.16
C GLN A 48 10.41 8.23 4.60
N GLN A 49 10.65 7.31 5.51
CA GLN A 49 10.53 7.56 6.93
C GLN A 49 11.66 6.81 7.61
N ASP A 50 12.52 7.55 8.30
CA ASP A 50 13.66 6.97 9.02
C ASP A 50 14.55 6.13 8.11
N GLY A 51 14.71 6.55 6.86
CA GLY A 51 15.57 5.84 5.93
C GLY A 51 14.92 4.66 5.23
N TRP A 52 13.68 4.36 5.57
CA TRP A 52 12.95 3.27 4.93
C TRP A 52 11.92 3.82 3.96
N TRP A 53 11.66 3.08 2.89
CA TRP A 53 10.55 3.41 2.02
C TRP A 53 9.27 2.90 2.67
N VAL A 54 8.22 3.71 2.56
CA VAL A 54 6.93 3.38 3.13
C VAL A 54 5.86 3.68 2.10
N ALA A 55 4.71 3.03 2.25
CA ALA A 55 3.67 3.13 1.25
C ALA A 55 2.30 3.29 1.89
N GLY A 56 1.40 3.83 1.09
CA GLY A 56 0.00 3.95 1.44
C GLY A 56 -0.82 3.90 0.17
N VAL A 57 -2.12 4.06 0.31
CA VAL A 57 -3.02 4.07 -0.83
C VAL A 57 -4.14 5.06 -0.58
N HIS A 58 -4.63 5.66 -1.66
CA HIS A 58 -5.90 6.38 -1.66
C HIS A 58 -6.67 5.89 -2.86
N MET A 59 -7.93 5.57 -2.67
CA MET A 59 -8.70 5.02 -3.78
C MET A 59 -10.17 5.29 -3.61
N GLU A 60 -10.86 5.35 -4.75
CA GLU A 60 -12.30 5.39 -4.79
C GLU A 60 -12.75 4.64 -6.03
N VAL A 61 -13.64 3.67 -5.85
CA VAL A 61 -14.16 2.86 -6.95
C VAL A 61 -15.63 2.63 -6.69
N GLY A 62 -16.45 3.07 -7.65
CA GLY A 62 -17.88 2.83 -7.56
C GLY A 62 -18.53 3.48 -6.35
N GLY A 63 -18.06 4.66 -5.97
CA GLY A 63 -18.63 5.38 -4.84
C GLY A 63 -18.16 4.89 -3.49
N SER A 64 -17.21 3.98 -3.46
CA SER A 64 -16.67 3.44 -2.22
C SER A 64 -15.18 3.66 -2.23
N GLY A 65 -14.65 4.23 -1.17
CA GLY A 65 -13.24 4.53 -1.14
C GLY A 65 -12.67 4.60 0.25
N GLY A 66 -11.42 4.97 0.30
CA GLY A 66 -10.70 5.11 1.53
C GLY A 66 -9.22 5.03 1.27
N GLY A 67 -8.47 4.84 2.34
CA GLY A 67 -7.04 4.73 2.19
C GLY A 67 -6.32 5.12 3.45
N PHE A 68 -5.00 5.21 3.32
CA PHE A 68 -4.14 5.61 4.43
C PHE A 68 -2.86 6.18 3.88
N ASN A 69 -2.29 7.11 4.63
CA ASN A 69 -1.03 7.73 4.26
C ASN A 69 0.12 6.76 4.51
N PRO A 70 1.24 6.94 3.78
CA PRO A 70 2.40 6.07 3.97
C PRO A 70 2.94 6.17 5.38
N GLY A 71 3.41 5.06 5.91
CA GLY A 71 4.00 5.04 7.23
C GLY A 71 4.55 3.67 7.56
N ARG A 72 5.56 3.65 8.45
CA ARG A 72 6.19 2.40 8.85
C ARG A 72 5.22 1.49 9.58
N LYS A 73 4.16 2.07 10.14
CA LYS A 73 3.16 1.25 10.84
C LYS A 73 2.49 0.25 9.91
N TRP A 74 2.50 0.49 8.61
CA TRP A 74 1.91 -0.42 7.63
C TRP A 74 2.93 -1.41 7.08
N GLY A 75 4.21 -1.09 7.20
CA GLY A 75 5.29 -1.89 6.68
C GLY A 75 6.41 -0.98 6.19
N GLN A 76 7.59 -1.53 6.10
CA GLN A 76 8.74 -0.77 5.63
C GLN A 76 9.46 -1.58 4.56
N PHE A 77 10.10 -0.87 3.64
CA PHE A 77 10.67 -1.49 2.46
C PHE A 77 12.03 -0.88 2.19
N SER A 78 12.93 -1.68 1.63
CA SER A 78 14.27 -1.19 1.34
C SER A 78 14.34 -0.44 0.02
N THR A 79 13.33 -0.58 -0.86
CA THR A 79 13.32 0.11 -2.14
C THR A 79 11.96 0.73 -2.39
N ARG A 80 11.99 1.75 -3.25
CA ARG A 80 10.75 2.41 -3.67
C ARG A 80 9.86 1.43 -4.44
N GLU A 81 10.47 0.60 -5.23
CA GLU A 81 9.72 -0.37 -6.05
C GLU A 81 8.95 -1.36 -5.18
N ASN A 82 9.59 -1.84 -4.11
CA ASN A 82 8.92 -2.77 -3.23
C ASN A 82 7.75 -2.11 -2.52
N ALA A 83 7.91 -0.85 -2.13
CA ALA A 83 6.82 -0.11 -1.50
C ALA A 83 5.65 0.03 -2.47
N LEU A 84 5.95 0.35 -3.73
CA LEU A 84 4.89 0.48 -4.73
C LEU A 84 4.19 -0.83 -4.99
N LEU A 85 4.95 -1.92 -5.08
CA LEU A 85 4.35 -3.23 -5.29
C LEU A 85 3.40 -3.60 -4.15
N TRP A 86 3.80 -3.29 -2.94
CA TRP A 86 2.94 -3.57 -1.80
C TRP A 86 1.65 -2.75 -1.89
N ALA A 87 1.77 -1.47 -2.27
CA ALA A 87 0.59 -0.61 -2.40
C ALA A 87 -0.35 -1.15 -3.48
N LEU A 88 0.21 -1.59 -4.61
CA LEU A 88 -0.60 -2.15 -5.67
C LEU A 88 -1.33 -3.39 -5.18
N GLY A 89 -0.64 -4.24 -4.44
CA GLY A 89 -1.26 -5.44 -3.89
C GLY A 89 -2.41 -5.11 -2.96
N ARG A 90 -2.24 -4.08 -2.14
CA ARG A 90 -3.31 -3.67 -1.24
C ARG A 90 -4.53 -3.19 -2.00
N MET A 91 -4.32 -2.45 -3.09
CA MET A 91 -5.44 -1.98 -3.88
C MET A 91 -6.16 -3.12 -4.57
N LEU A 92 -5.41 -4.10 -5.05
CA LEU A 92 -6.03 -5.26 -5.72
C LEU A 92 -6.81 -6.13 -4.75
N CYS A 93 -6.54 -6.01 -3.47
CA CYS A 93 -7.27 -6.76 -2.46
C CYS A 93 -8.52 -6.03 -1.99
N HIS A 94 -8.78 -4.83 -2.52
CA HIS A 94 -9.95 -4.07 -2.10
C HIS A 94 -11.21 -4.81 -2.51
N GLU A 95 -12.13 -4.93 -1.58
CA GLU A 95 -13.30 -5.77 -1.77
C GLU A 95 -14.14 -5.31 -2.95
N LYS A 96 -14.32 -4.00 -3.09
CA LYS A 96 -15.14 -3.45 -4.18
C LYS A 96 -14.53 -3.79 -5.52
N LEU A 97 -13.23 -3.67 -5.65
CA LEU A 97 -12.55 -3.96 -6.90
C LEU A 97 -12.62 -5.44 -7.23
N ARG A 98 -12.41 -6.28 -6.23
CA ARG A 98 -12.48 -7.73 -6.42
C ARG A 98 -13.90 -8.17 -6.79
N GLY A 99 -14.88 -7.59 -6.11
CA GLY A 99 -16.26 -7.91 -6.39
C GLY A 99 -16.65 -7.56 -7.80
N ARG A 100 -16.18 -6.42 -8.29
CA ARG A 100 -16.46 -5.98 -9.62
C ARG A 100 -15.87 -6.95 -10.64
N THR A 101 -14.65 -7.38 -10.41
CA THR A 101 -14.00 -8.33 -11.30
C THR A 101 -14.72 -9.66 -11.31
N ALA A 102 -15.08 -10.15 -10.15
CA ALA A 102 -15.78 -11.42 -10.05
C ALA A 102 -17.17 -11.35 -10.65
N GLY A 103 -17.82 -10.22 -10.50
CA GLY A 103 -19.17 -10.07 -10.99
C GLY A 103 -19.29 -10.09 -12.50
N ARG A 104 -18.19 -9.96 -13.20
CA ARG A 104 -18.22 -9.98 -14.65
C ARG A 104 -18.14 -11.37 -15.22
N THR A 105 -17.77 -12.29 -14.42
CA THR A 105 -17.70 -13.66 -14.88
C THR A 105 -19.02 -14.36 -14.62
#